data_280ab3f01c38f7b16022a3c8fac93dff
#
_entry.id   280ab3f01c38f7b16022a3c8fac93dff
#
_cell.length_a   1.000
_cell.length_b   1.000
_cell.length_c   1.000
_cell.angle_alpha   90.00
_cell.angle_beta   90.00
_cell.angle_gamma   90.00
#
_symmetry.space_group_name_H-M   'P 1'
#
loop_
_entity.id
_entity.type
_entity.pdbx_description
1 polymer ?
#
loop_
_entity_poly.entity_id
_entity_poly.type
_entity_poly.pdbx_seq_one_letter_code
_entity_poly.pdbx_strand_id
1 'polypeptide(L)'
;MKNFSEYEGWELPYFDKAKNFRNYQLKILQKHINGTVAEIGPGNGSLCENYLNSCDKLILFEPSNNLYQNLVLKFKNNLKIQVINEEFNSLDQKFDSVLLMDVIEHIEYPSKLIMQIYSCLNKNGKILINVPAFQHLYSNFDKDIGHIKRYDKKSFMNMINTIPNDKVSMFYYDSIGYFLSLFSKLLFNLLSNFGGDYKKNFKQKIIIWDLLMPISKFLDKIILNKIGKSLFIIIHK
;
A
#
# COMPACT_ATOMS: atom_id res chain seq x y z
N MET A 1 -0.83 20.90 -7.25
CA MET A 1 0.10 19.90 -6.71
C MET A 1 0.05 20.02 -5.19
N LYS A 2 -0.33 18.97 -4.45
CA LYS A 2 -0.10 18.95 -3.01
C LYS A 2 1.41 18.98 -2.82
N ASN A 3 1.90 19.91 -2.01
CA ASN A 3 3.30 19.97 -1.63
C ASN A 3 3.59 18.75 -0.77
N PHE A 4 4.17 17.67 -1.34
CA PHE A 4 4.57 16.47 -0.60
C PHE A 4 5.77 16.70 0.32
N SER A 5 6.21 17.97 0.50
CA SER A 5 7.38 18.28 1.31
C SER A 5 7.26 17.86 2.78
N GLU A 6 6.05 17.70 3.29
CA GLU A 6 5.79 17.22 4.65
C GLU A 6 4.52 16.35 4.67
N TYR A 7 4.70 15.04 4.88
CA TYR A 7 3.61 14.13 5.17
C TYR A 7 3.54 13.89 6.67
N GLU A 8 2.40 14.21 7.29
CA GLU A 8 2.24 14.07 8.74
C GLU A 8 2.38 12.61 9.18
N GLY A 9 1.78 11.67 8.43
CA GLY A 9 1.90 10.22 8.64
C GLY A 9 1.53 9.75 10.05
N TRP A 10 0.58 10.43 10.70
CA TRP A 10 0.21 10.15 12.09
C TRP A 10 -0.33 8.71 12.28
N GLU A 11 -0.86 8.10 11.24
CA GLU A 11 -1.40 6.73 11.24
C GLU A 11 -0.31 5.65 11.13
N LEU A 12 0.85 5.96 10.52
CA LEU A 12 1.92 4.99 10.24
C LEU A 12 2.37 4.20 11.48
N PRO A 13 2.63 4.83 12.65
CA PRO A 13 3.05 4.11 13.85
C PRO A 13 2.00 3.10 14.39
N TYR A 14 0.72 3.30 14.06
CA TYR A 14 -0.33 2.37 14.44
C TYR A 14 -0.35 1.14 13.52
N PHE A 15 -0.22 1.36 12.22
CA PHE A 15 -0.11 0.26 11.25
C PHE A 15 1.17 -0.56 11.45
N ASP A 16 2.27 0.03 11.88
CA ASP A 16 3.49 -0.71 12.21
C ASP A 16 3.31 -1.68 13.38
N LYS A 17 2.42 -1.34 14.31
CA LYS A 17 2.08 -2.20 15.45
C LYS A 17 1.12 -3.32 15.07
N ALA A 18 0.47 -3.27 13.92
CA ALA A 18 -0.43 -4.30 13.40
C ALA A 18 0.36 -5.47 12.80
N LYS A 19 1.01 -6.26 13.66
CA LYS A 19 1.97 -7.30 13.29
C LYS A 19 1.36 -8.42 12.46
N ASN A 20 0.14 -8.84 12.76
CA ASN A 20 -0.53 -9.91 12.00
C ASN A 20 -0.85 -9.46 10.57
N PHE A 21 -1.31 -8.22 10.42
CA PHE A 21 -1.56 -7.61 9.12
C PHE A 21 -0.27 -7.46 8.31
N ARG A 22 0.79 -6.89 8.90
CA ARG A 22 2.10 -6.77 8.24
C ARG A 22 2.67 -8.13 7.84
N ASN A 23 2.55 -9.15 8.69
CA ASN A 23 2.95 -10.51 8.35
C ASN A 23 2.11 -11.09 7.21
N TYR A 24 0.82 -10.72 7.10
CA TYR A 24 -0.01 -11.15 5.99
C TYR A 24 0.42 -10.47 4.68
N GLN A 25 0.63 -9.15 4.69
CA GLN A 25 1.17 -8.40 3.55
C GLN A 25 2.52 -8.98 3.10
N LEU A 26 3.43 -9.20 4.04
CA LEU A 26 4.75 -9.77 3.77
C LEU A 26 4.67 -11.13 3.07
N LYS A 27 3.79 -12.03 3.54
CA LYS A 27 3.58 -13.34 2.90
C LYS A 27 3.04 -13.26 1.47
N ILE A 28 2.30 -12.20 1.15
CA ILE A 28 1.86 -11.91 -0.23
C ILE A 28 3.06 -11.43 -1.06
N LEU A 29 3.80 -10.44 -0.56
CA LEU A 29 4.90 -9.77 -1.25
C LEU A 29 6.08 -10.69 -1.54
N GLN A 30 6.56 -11.44 -0.56
CA GLN A 30 7.80 -12.25 -0.64
C GLN A 30 7.84 -13.23 -1.82
N LYS A 31 6.68 -13.65 -2.32
CA LYS A 31 6.57 -14.55 -3.47
C LYS A 31 6.89 -13.87 -4.81
N HIS A 32 6.95 -12.55 -4.81
CA HIS A 32 7.02 -11.75 -6.02
C HIS A 32 8.24 -10.82 -6.06
N ILE A 33 8.92 -10.63 -4.93
CA ILE A 33 10.10 -9.77 -4.78
C ILE A 33 11.37 -10.56 -5.10
N ASN A 34 12.22 -10.01 -5.95
CA ASN A 34 13.55 -10.53 -6.25
C ASN A 34 14.44 -9.46 -6.90
N GLY A 35 15.75 -9.67 -6.91
CA GLY A 35 16.71 -8.85 -7.65
C GLY A 35 16.82 -7.40 -7.15
N THR A 36 16.90 -6.47 -8.10
CA THR A 36 16.91 -5.02 -7.81
C THR A 36 15.48 -4.51 -7.65
N VAL A 37 15.18 -4.01 -6.47
CA VAL A 37 13.84 -3.59 -6.06
C VAL A 37 13.79 -2.07 -5.87
N ALA A 38 12.71 -1.43 -6.36
CA ALA A 38 12.34 -0.10 -5.95
C ALA A 38 11.09 -0.15 -5.06
N GLU A 39 11.03 0.65 -4.01
CA GLU A 39 9.79 0.96 -3.30
C GLU A 39 9.52 2.46 -3.38
N ILE A 40 8.32 2.82 -3.82
CA ILE A 40 7.87 4.21 -3.98
C ILE A 40 6.95 4.51 -2.80
N GLY A 41 7.26 5.60 -2.07
CA GLY A 41 6.53 5.97 -0.86
C GLY A 41 6.64 4.95 0.28
N PRO A 42 7.85 4.55 0.71
CA PRO A 42 8.04 3.55 1.76
C PRO A 42 7.57 4.01 3.15
N GLY A 43 7.20 5.28 3.30
CA GLY A 43 6.83 5.89 4.56
C GLY A 43 7.98 5.80 5.58
N ASN A 44 7.71 5.19 6.74
CA ASN A 44 8.74 4.98 7.78
C ASN A 44 9.61 3.71 7.57
N GLY A 45 9.46 3.01 6.45
CA GLY A 45 10.26 1.85 6.08
C GLY A 45 10.06 0.61 6.94
N SER A 46 8.93 0.48 7.63
CA SER A 46 8.67 -0.69 8.48
C SER A 46 8.45 -1.98 7.70
N LEU A 47 7.88 -1.87 6.49
CA LEU A 47 7.67 -3.02 5.62
C LEU A 47 8.99 -3.46 4.94
N CYS A 48 9.82 -2.49 4.54
CA CYS A 48 11.12 -2.73 3.88
C CYS A 48 12.02 -3.67 4.66
N GLU A 49 12.11 -3.51 5.97
CA GLU A 49 12.95 -4.35 6.84
C GLU A 49 12.60 -5.83 6.72
N ASN A 50 11.31 -6.13 6.54
CA ASN A 50 10.82 -7.50 6.56
C ASN A 50 11.06 -8.26 5.25
N TYR A 51 11.18 -7.56 4.10
CA TYR A 51 11.44 -8.22 2.82
C TYR A 51 12.86 -7.98 2.27
N LEU A 52 13.70 -7.23 2.97
CA LEU A 52 15.05 -6.88 2.52
C LEU A 52 15.91 -8.09 2.14
N ASN A 53 15.73 -9.21 2.82
CA ASN A 53 16.45 -10.44 2.50
C ASN A 53 15.98 -11.11 1.19
N SER A 54 14.86 -10.65 0.63
CA SER A 54 14.31 -11.16 -0.63
C SER A 54 14.81 -10.42 -1.86
N CYS A 55 15.67 -9.39 -1.69
CA CYS A 55 16.23 -8.60 -2.79
C CYS A 55 17.75 -8.44 -2.67
N ASP A 56 18.41 -8.17 -3.80
CA ASP A 56 19.85 -7.93 -3.88
C ASP A 56 20.17 -6.48 -3.56
N LYS A 57 19.35 -5.55 -4.06
CA LYS A 57 19.43 -4.11 -3.86
C LYS A 57 18.03 -3.52 -3.68
N LEU A 58 17.90 -2.57 -2.76
CA LEU A 58 16.65 -1.86 -2.50
C LEU A 58 16.84 -0.34 -2.66
N ILE A 59 16.01 0.28 -3.47
CA ILE A 59 16.01 1.73 -3.70
C ILE A 59 14.68 2.29 -3.26
N LEU A 60 14.72 3.19 -2.29
CA LEU A 60 13.56 3.82 -1.66
C LEU A 60 13.39 5.23 -2.20
N PHE A 61 12.26 5.53 -2.83
CA PHE A 61 11.89 6.86 -3.30
C PHE A 61 10.88 7.47 -2.33
N GLU A 62 11.31 8.44 -1.53
CA GLU A 62 10.46 9.09 -0.53
C GLU A 62 10.51 10.62 -0.71
N PRO A 63 9.45 11.24 -1.26
CA PRO A 63 9.44 12.68 -1.51
C PRO A 63 9.27 13.52 -0.24
N SER A 64 8.68 12.95 0.83
CA SER A 64 8.48 13.66 2.10
C SER A 64 9.79 13.78 2.86
N ASN A 65 10.26 15.01 3.10
CA ASN A 65 11.56 15.26 3.70
C ASN A 65 11.70 14.70 5.13
N ASN A 66 10.66 14.79 5.95
CA ASN A 66 10.67 14.24 7.32
C ASN A 66 10.78 12.71 7.32
N LEU A 67 10.08 12.02 6.41
CA LEU A 67 10.17 10.56 6.27
C LEU A 67 11.50 10.13 5.67
N TYR A 68 11.99 10.86 4.66
CA TYR A 68 13.32 10.62 4.07
C TYR A 68 14.43 10.65 5.13
N GLN A 69 14.48 11.68 5.98
CA GLN A 69 15.50 11.79 7.03
C GLN A 69 15.43 10.59 8.00
N ASN A 70 14.22 10.15 8.37
CA ASN A 70 14.03 8.98 9.21
C ASN A 70 14.54 7.69 8.52
N LEU A 71 14.27 7.53 7.22
CA LEU A 71 14.75 6.38 6.44
C LEU A 71 16.28 6.35 6.34
N VAL A 72 16.92 7.51 6.07
CA VAL A 72 18.37 7.62 6.02
C VAL A 72 19.00 7.22 7.36
N LEU A 73 18.46 7.70 8.48
CA LEU A 73 18.94 7.32 9.81
C LEU A 73 18.72 5.84 10.10
N LYS A 74 17.55 5.31 9.75
CA LYS A 74 17.17 3.93 9.99
C LYS A 74 18.06 2.94 9.24
N PHE A 75 18.40 3.24 7.97
CA PHE A 75 19.12 2.33 7.10
C PHE A 75 20.61 2.72 6.86
N LYS A 76 21.14 3.68 7.61
CA LYS A 76 22.50 4.24 7.43
C LYS A 76 23.63 3.21 7.32
N ASN A 77 23.49 2.06 7.94
CA ASN A 77 24.51 1.00 7.98
C ASN A 77 24.21 -0.14 6.99
N ASN A 78 23.18 -0.03 6.16
CA ASN A 78 22.80 -1.10 5.25
C ASN A 78 23.18 -0.76 3.81
N LEU A 79 24.26 -1.39 3.32
CA LEU A 79 24.81 -1.15 1.99
C LEU A 79 23.90 -1.59 0.84
N LYS A 80 22.87 -2.41 1.12
CA LYS A 80 21.88 -2.83 0.12
C LYS A 80 20.84 -1.76 -0.16
N ILE A 81 20.69 -0.76 0.73
CA ILE A 81 19.60 0.23 0.66
C ILE A 81 20.15 1.58 0.22
N GLN A 82 19.52 2.14 -0.79
CA GLN A 82 19.70 3.52 -1.21
C GLN A 82 18.38 4.28 -0.97
N VAL A 83 18.43 5.42 -0.29
CA VAL A 83 17.27 6.30 -0.08
C VAL A 83 17.41 7.55 -0.92
N ILE A 84 16.37 7.92 -1.65
CA ILE A 84 16.32 9.06 -2.58
C ILE A 84 15.17 9.96 -2.16
N ASN A 85 15.43 11.26 -1.90
CA ASN A 85 14.43 12.24 -1.51
C ASN A 85 13.81 12.90 -2.75
N GLU A 86 13.14 12.11 -3.57
CA GLU A 86 12.47 12.57 -4.79
C GLU A 86 11.25 11.72 -5.09
N GLU A 87 10.32 12.24 -5.90
CA GLU A 87 9.33 11.42 -6.58
C GLU A 87 10.04 10.47 -7.56
N PHE A 88 9.41 9.34 -7.87
CA PHE A 88 9.98 8.38 -8.81
C PHE A 88 10.16 8.99 -10.21
N ASN A 89 11.40 9.14 -10.65
CA ASN A 89 11.77 9.69 -11.96
C ASN A 89 12.86 8.88 -12.70
N SER A 90 13.18 7.67 -12.20
CA SER A 90 14.32 6.87 -12.67
C SER A 90 14.02 6.22 -14.02
N LEU A 91 14.30 6.92 -15.13
CA LEU A 91 14.11 6.38 -16.49
C LEU A 91 15.25 5.47 -16.95
N ASP A 92 16.48 5.71 -16.47
CA ASP A 92 17.68 5.01 -16.90
C ASP A 92 17.98 3.74 -16.09
N GLN A 93 17.32 3.58 -14.94
CA GLN A 93 17.50 2.42 -14.08
C GLN A 93 16.43 1.35 -14.37
N LYS A 94 16.84 0.07 -14.34
CA LYS A 94 15.94 -1.07 -14.50
C LYS A 94 15.75 -1.80 -13.18
N PHE A 95 14.53 -2.33 -12.98
CA PHE A 95 14.13 -3.00 -11.76
C PHE A 95 13.50 -4.38 -12.05
N ASP A 96 13.73 -5.32 -11.16
CA ASP A 96 13.10 -6.63 -11.21
C ASP A 96 11.74 -6.61 -10.50
N SER A 97 11.60 -5.75 -9.47
CA SER A 97 10.34 -5.52 -8.78
C SER A 97 10.20 -4.06 -8.38
N VAL A 98 9.00 -3.49 -8.55
CA VAL A 98 8.68 -2.14 -8.03
C VAL A 98 7.42 -2.25 -7.15
N LEU A 99 7.51 -1.70 -5.94
CA LEU A 99 6.46 -1.74 -4.94
C LEU A 99 5.81 -0.37 -4.76
N LEU A 100 4.48 -0.35 -4.67
CA LEU A 100 3.65 0.81 -4.28
C LEU A 100 2.63 0.32 -3.25
N MET A 101 2.95 0.51 -1.98
CA MET A 101 2.14 0.00 -0.87
C MET A 101 1.36 1.15 -0.23
N ASP A 102 0.07 1.27 -0.59
CA ASP A 102 -0.82 2.34 -0.16
C ASP A 102 -0.30 3.72 -0.59
N VAL A 103 -0.04 3.89 -1.90
CA VAL A 103 0.56 5.09 -2.52
C VAL A 103 -0.33 5.71 -3.59
N ILE A 104 -0.82 4.92 -4.55
CA ILE A 104 -1.49 5.47 -5.74
C ILE A 104 -2.84 6.11 -5.46
N GLU A 105 -3.46 5.83 -4.32
CA GLU A 105 -4.67 6.49 -3.82
C GLU A 105 -4.44 7.96 -3.43
N HIS A 106 -3.20 8.36 -3.23
CA HIS A 106 -2.79 9.74 -2.96
C HIS A 106 -2.46 10.52 -4.24
N ILE A 107 -2.33 9.83 -5.38
CA ILE A 107 -1.86 10.40 -6.64
C ILE A 107 -3.05 10.72 -7.55
N GLU A 108 -3.05 11.94 -8.11
CA GLU A 108 -4.12 12.41 -9.00
C GLU A 108 -4.12 11.66 -10.35
N TYR A 109 -2.94 11.44 -10.93
CA TYR A 109 -2.74 10.78 -12.23
C TYR A 109 -1.88 9.51 -12.13
N PRO A 110 -2.32 8.47 -11.40
CA PRO A 110 -1.49 7.30 -11.11
C PRO A 110 -1.15 6.46 -12.34
N SER A 111 -1.96 6.53 -13.41
CA SER A 111 -1.67 5.82 -14.67
C SER A 111 -0.33 6.24 -15.29
N LYS A 112 0.01 7.53 -15.24
CA LYS A 112 1.30 8.03 -15.74
C LYS A 112 2.46 7.41 -14.98
N LEU A 113 2.38 7.39 -13.65
CA LEU A 113 3.40 6.78 -12.80
C LEU A 113 3.54 5.28 -13.08
N ILE A 114 2.42 4.54 -13.18
CA ILE A 114 2.44 3.10 -13.45
C ILE A 114 3.08 2.81 -14.81
N MET A 115 2.76 3.60 -15.85
CA MET A 115 3.37 3.46 -17.18
C MET A 115 4.88 3.77 -17.17
N GLN A 116 5.29 4.80 -16.45
CA GLN A 116 6.70 5.13 -16.27
C GLN A 116 7.44 3.97 -15.58
N ILE A 117 6.90 3.45 -14.48
CA ILE A 117 7.45 2.29 -13.77
C ILE A 117 7.51 1.07 -14.71
N TYR A 118 6.44 0.81 -15.46
CA TYR A 118 6.39 -0.32 -16.40
C TYR A 118 7.51 -0.24 -17.43
N SER A 119 7.85 0.96 -17.93
CA SER A 119 8.97 1.16 -18.85
C SER A 119 10.33 0.83 -18.22
N CYS A 120 10.47 1.04 -16.91
CA CYS A 120 11.70 0.80 -16.12
C CYS A 120 11.85 -0.64 -15.63
N LEU A 121 10.88 -1.53 -15.87
CA LEU A 121 11.04 -2.93 -15.49
C LEU A 121 12.00 -3.67 -16.42
N ASN A 122 12.73 -4.61 -15.85
CA ASN A 122 13.43 -5.67 -16.58
C ASN A 122 12.44 -6.61 -17.28
N LYS A 123 12.91 -7.43 -18.22
CA LYS A 123 12.14 -8.55 -18.76
C LYS A 123 11.75 -9.49 -17.60
N ASN A 124 10.47 -9.87 -17.52
CA ASN A 124 9.86 -10.62 -16.42
C ASN A 124 9.79 -9.85 -15.07
N GLY A 125 10.08 -8.55 -15.09
CA GLY A 125 9.90 -7.70 -13.92
C GLY A 125 8.43 -7.51 -13.55
N LYS A 126 8.17 -7.03 -12.33
CA LYS A 126 6.81 -6.91 -11.78
C LYS A 126 6.59 -5.57 -11.11
N ILE A 127 5.37 -5.05 -11.20
CA ILE A 127 4.88 -4.01 -10.31
C ILE A 127 3.94 -4.66 -9.30
N LEU A 128 4.18 -4.40 -8.02
CA LEU A 128 3.38 -4.89 -6.89
C LEU A 128 2.68 -3.70 -6.25
N ILE A 129 1.36 -3.66 -6.32
CA ILE A 129 0.58 -2.52 -5.83
C ILE A 129 -0.41 -3.01 -4.78
N ASN A 130 -0.43 -2.34 -3.63
CA ASN A 130 -1.49 -2.45 -2.65
C ASN A 130 -2.28 -1.15 -2.59
N VAL A 131 -3.61 -1.26 -2.56
CA VAL A 131 -4.50 -0.09 -2.41
C VAL A 131 -5.70 -0.42 -1.54
N PRO A 132 -6.28 0.57 -0.85
CA PRO A 132 -7.56 0.41 -0.17
C PRO A 132 -8.66 0.11 -1.20
N ALA A 133 -9.44 -0.94 -0.90
CA ALA A 133 -10.47 -1.43 -1.80
C ALA A 133 -11.81 -0.74 -1.59
N PHE A 134 -12.60 -0.70 -2.66
CA PHE A 134 -14.00 -0.29 -2.74
C PHE A 134 -14.32 1.15 -2.34
N GLN A 135 -14.72 1.95 -3.33
CA GLN A 135 -15.10 3.35 -3.12
C GLN A 135 -16.24 3.55 -2.10
N HIS A 136 -17.16 2.58 -1.96
CA HIS A 136 -18.22 2.67 -0.96
C HIS A 136 -17.73 2.57 0.49
N LEU A 137 -16.50 2.11 0.73
CA LEU A 137 -15.84 2.13 2.05
C LEU A 137 -15.09 3.44 2.35
N TYR A 138 -15.01 4.36 1.38
CA TYR A 138 -14.35 5.66 1.58
C TYR A 138 -14.96 6.41 2.77
N SER A 139 -14.13 6.94 3.66
CA SER A 139 -14.52 7.49 4.96
C SER A 139 -13.75 8.77 5.29
N ASN A 140 -14.07 9.39 6.42
CA ASN A 140 -13.32 10.56 6.93
C ASN A 140 -11.85 10.22 7.21
N PHE A 141 -11.55 8.98 7.59
CA PHE A 141 -10.17 8.53 7.74
C PHE A 141 -9.40 8.63 6.42
N ASP A 142 -9.96 8.15 5.31
CA ASP A 142 -9.33 8.28 4.00
C ASP A 142 -9.05 9.73 3.63
N LYS A 143 -10.03 10.61 3.88
CA LYS A 143 -9.89 12.05 3.61
C LYS A 143 -8.78 12.67 4.43
N ASP A 144 -8.69 12.34 5.72
CA ASP A 144 -7.72 12.93 6.65
C ASP A 144 -6.28 12.55 6.33
N ILE A 145 -6.05 11.31 5.90
CA ILE A 145 -4.72 10.86 5.47
C ILE A 145 -4.42 11.18 4.00
N GLY A 146 -5.34 11.88 3.32
CA GLY A 146 -5.14 12.43 1.98
C GLY A 146 -5.42 11.46 0.84
N HIS A 147 -6.17 10.38 1.06
CA HIS A 147 -6.65 9.54 -0.06
C HIS A 147 -7.59 10.34 -0.96
N ILE A 148 -7.40 10.24 -2.26
CA ILE A 148 -8.28 10.81 -3.28
C ILE A 148 -9.43 9.84 -3.57
N LYS A 149 -9.15 8.54 -3.61
CA LYS A 149 -10.11 7.49 -3.93
C LYS A 149 -9.67 6.12 -3.41
N ARG A 150 -10.61 5.16 -3.46
CA ARG A 150 -10.35 3.73 -3.31
C ARG A 150 -10.59 3.02 -4.64
N TYR A 151 -10.08 1.82 -4.78
CA TYR A 151 -10.08 1.07 -6.04
C TYR A 151 -10.88 -0.23 -5.94
N ASP A 152 -11.49 -0.63 -7.03
CA ASP A 152 -11.89 -1.99 -7.31
C ASP A 152 -11.18 -2.51 -8.58
N LYS A 153 -11.32 -3.80 -8.87
CA LYS A 153 -10.66 -4.42 -10.04
C LYS A 153 -11.04 -3.72 -11.35
N LYS A 154 -12.31 -3.34 -11.50
CA LYS A 154 -12.82 -2.70 -12.72
C LYS A 154 -12.24 -1.28 -12.89
N SER A 155 -12.31 -0.47 -11.84
CA SER A 155 -11.78 0.91 -11.85
C SER A 155 -10.27 0.94 -12.05
N PHE A 156 -9.54 -0.03 -11.46
CA PHE A 156 -8.10 -0.16 -11.67
C PHE A 156 -7.77 -0.54 -13.11
N MET A 157 -8.42 -1.57 -13.69
CA MET A 157 -8.20 -1.99 -15.08
C MET A 157 -8.51 -0.87 -16.08
N ASN A 158 -9.59 -0.13 -15.86
CA ASN A 158 -9.92 1.02 -16.70
C ASN A 158 -8.83 2.11 -16.68
N MET A 159 -8.14 2.27 -15.55
CA MET A 159 -7.07 3.25 -15.39
C MET A 159 -5.78 2.85 -16.14
N ILE A 160 -5.48 1.55 -16.21
CA ILE A 160 -4.28 1.02 -16.86
C ILE A 160 -4.57 0.34 -18.20
N ASN A 161 -5.60 0.78 -18.93
CA ASN A 161 -6.13 0.18 -20.14
C ASN A 161 -5.11 -0.03 -21.30
N THR A 162 -3.94 0.60 -21.20
CA THR A 162 -2.82 0.43 -22.14
C THR A 162 -1.96 -0.81 -21.85
N ILE A 163 -2.11 -1.43 -20.68
CA ILE A 163 -1.41 -2.68 -20.31
C ILE A 163 -2.33 -3.87 -20.63
N PRO A 164 -1.83 -4.90 -21.33
CA PRO A 164 -2.63 -6.08 -21.64
C PRO A 164 -3.18 -6.78 -20.40
N ASN A 165 -4.44 -7.21 -20.44
CA ASN A 165 -5.14 -7.80 -19.29
C ASN A 165 -4.49 -9.10 -18.80
N ASP A 166 -3.90 -9.91 -19.68
CA ASP A 166 -3.18 -11.14 -19.36
C ASP A 166 -1.91 -10.91 -18.55
N LYS A 167 -1.42 -9.66 -18.51
CA LYS A 167 -0.29 -9.23 -17.68
C LYS A 167 -0.67 -8.78 -16.28
N VAL A 168 -1.96 -8.77 -15.92
CA VAL A 168 -2.44 -8.21 -14.66
C VAL A 168 -3.17 -9.27 -13.84
N SER A 169 -2.68 -9.53 -12.65
CA SER A 169 -3.34 -10.38 -11.65
C SER A 169 -3.82 -9.54 -10.46
N MET A 170 -5.05 -9.77 -10.00
CA MET A 170 -5.64 -8.99 -8.92
C MET A 170 -6.47 -9.86 -7.98
N PHE A 171 -6.32 -9.63 -6.68
CA PHE A 171 -7.16 -10.27 -5.66
C PHE A 171 -7.37 -9.35 -4.47
N TYR A 172 -8.51 -9.52 -3.81
CA TYR A 172 -8.79 -8.84 -2.54
C TYR A 172 -8.24 -9.64 -1.37
N TYR A 173 -7.95 -8.98 -0.26
CA TYR A 173 -7.63 -9.61 1.01
C TYR A 173 -8.08 -8.74 2.18
N ASP A 174 -8.04 -9.29 3.39
CA ASP A 174 -8.60 -8.68 4.59
C ASP A 174 -10.14 -8.56 4.53
N SER A 175 -10.80 -9.71 4.40
CA SER A 175 -12.27 -9.79 4.37
C SER A 175 -12.92 -9.34 5.67
N ILE A 176 -12.34 -9.65 6.83
CA ILE A 176 -12.87 -9.16 8.12
C ILE A 176 -12.75 -7.63 8.20
N GLY A 177 -11.64 -7.05 7.78
CA GLY A 177 -11.47 -5.60 7.71
C GLY A 177 -12.52 -4.95 6.81
N TYR A 178 -12.92 -5.60 5.72
CA TYR A 178 -14.01 -5.15 4.86
C TYR A 178 -15.34 -5.07 5.64
N PHE A 179 -15.74 -6.15 6.30
CA PHE A 179 -17.00 -6.20 7.05
C PHE A 179 -16.99 -5.25 8.25
N LEU A 180 -15.88 -5.14 8.98
CA LEU A 180 -15.74 -4.18 10.08
C LEU A 180 -15.87 -2.73 9.58
N SER A 181 -15.27 -2.40 8.43
CA SER A 181 -15.37 -1.06 7.83
C SER A 181 -16.78 -0.75 7.37
N LEU A 182 -17.47 -1.72 6.73
CA LEU A 182 -18.86 -1.58 6.30
C LEU A 182 -19.80 -1.37 7.50
N PHE A 183 -19.67 -2.20 8.53
CA PHE A 183 -20.46 -2.10 9.75
C PHE A 183 -20.22 -0.79 10.50
N SER A 184 -18.96 -0.38 10.64
CA SER A 184 -18.60 0.90 11.26
C SER A 184 -19.23 2.09 10.52
N LYS A 185 -19.23 2.05 9.18
CA LYS A 185 -19.85 3.10 8.35
C LYS A 185 -21.37 3.12 8.51
N LEU A 186 -22.02 1.96 8.55
CA LEU A 186 -23.47 1.86 8.77
C LEU A 186 -23.85 2.39 10.15
N LEU A 187 -23.14 1.99 11.21
CA LEU A 187 -23.35 2.51 12.56
C LEU A 187 -23.10 4.02 12.65
N PHE A 188 -22.05 4.54 12.04
CA PHE A 188 -21.79 5.97 12.01
C PHE A 188 -22.93 6.74 11.34
N ASN A 189 -23.46 6.25 10.22
CA ASN A 189 -24.59 6.86 9.53
C ASN A 189 -25.88 6.83 10.36
N LEU A 190 -26.09 5.77 11.17
CA LEU A 190 -27.25 5.66 12.08
C LEU A 190 -27.11 6.55 13.33
N LEU A 191 -25.88 6.75 13.80
CA LEU A 191 -25.55 7.46 15.04
C LEU A 191 -24.93 8.85 14.79
N SER A 192 -25.01 9.38 13.58
CA SER A 192 -24.36 10.62 13.16
C SER A 192 -24.71 11.87 14.00
N ASN A 193 -25.76 11.79 14.82
CA ASN A 193 -26.12 12.84 15.79
C ASN A 193 -25.23 12.82 17.07
N PHE A 194 -24.39 11.79 17.25
CA PHE A 194 -23.46 11.68 18.38
C PHE A 194 -22.02 11.83 17.85
N GLY A 195 -21.61 13.08 17.57
CA GLY A 195 -20.27 13.41 17.07
C GLY A 195 -19.16 12.85 17.97
N GLY A 196 -18.56 11.75 17.58
CA GLY A 196 -17.39 11.15 18.24
C GLY A 196 -16.13 11.35 17.39
N ASP A 197 -15.04 11.80 18.03
CA ASP A 197 -13.72 11.86 17.41
C ASP A 197 -13.25 10.43 17.07
N TYR A 198 -13.24 10.08 15.77
CA TYR A 198 -12.80 8.76 15.31
C TYR A 198 -11.31 8.49 15.61
N LYS A 199 -10.46 9.53 15.74
CA LYS A 199 -9.04 9.42 16.09
C LYS A 199 -8.85 8.91 17.52
N LYS A 200 -9.75 9.30 18.43
CA LYS A 200 -9.67 8.90 19.84
C LYS A 200 -9.68 7.38 20.06
N ASN A 201 -10.39 6.64 19.21
CA ASN A 201 -10.50 5.18 19.29
C ASN A 201 -9.70 4.44 18.21
N PHE A 202 -8.88 5.14 17.41
CA PHE A 202 -8.17 4.57 16.27
C PHE A 202 -7.22 3.45 16.70
N LYS A 203 -6.42 3.68 17.74
CA LYS A 203 -5.50 2.66 18.30
C LYS A 203 -6.20 1.37 18.68
N GLN A 204 -7.34 1.46 19.38
CA GLN A 204 -8.11 0.29 19.81
C GLN A 204 -8.69 -0.46 18.62
N LYS A 205 -9.20 0.26 17.62
CA LYS A 205 -9.73 -0.34 16.38
C LYS A 205 -8.65 -1.10 15.62
N ILE A 206 -7.44 -0.56 15.52
CA ILE A 206 -6.29 -1.24 14.87
C ILE A 206 -5.89 -2.49 15.64
N ILE A 207 -5.85 -2.46 16.98
CA ILE A 207 -5.52 -3.64 17.80
C ILE A 207 -6.57 -4.76 17.59
N ILE A 208 -7.85 -4.44 17.67
CA ILE A 208 -8.92 -5.42 17.49
C ILE A 208 -8.87 -6.01 16.07
N TRP A 209 -8.73 -5.15 15.08
CA TRP A 209 -8.61 -5.57 13.69
C TRP A 209 -7.40 -6.49 13.47
N ASP A 210 -6.23 -6.14 14.03
CA ASP A 210 -5.02 -6.95 13.90
C ASP A 210 -5.15 -8.31 14.58
N LEU A 211 -5.81 -8.39 15.74
CA LEU A 211 -6.10 -9.66 16.43
C LEU A 211 -7.00 -10.58 15.60
N LEU A 212 -7.90 -10.03 14.80
CA LEU A 212 -8.79 -10.79 13.91
C LEU A 212 -8.14 -11.18 12.57
N MET A 213 -6.94 -10.70 12.28
CA MET A 213 -6.27 -10.93 10.99
C MET A 213 -6.01 -12.41 10.66
N PRO A 214 -5.63 -13.29 11.61
CA PRO A 214 -5.50 -14.73 11.32
C PRO A 214 -6.80 -15.35 10.81
N ILE A 215 -7.96 -14.93 11.37
CA ILE A 215 -9.28 -15.39 10.94
C ILE A 215 -9.59 -14.81 9.56
N SER A 216 -9.32 -13.51 9.34
CA SER A 216 -9.48 -12.87 8.04
C SER A 216 -8.72 -13.61 6.95
N LYS A 217 -7.46 -13.95 7.19
CA LYS A 217 -6.62 -14.71 6.26
C LYS A 217 -7.16 -16.12 5.95
N PHE A 218 -7.79 -16.78 6.91
CA PHE A 218 -8.45 -18.06 6.69
C PHE A 218 -9.70 -17.90 5.83
N LEU A 219 -10.56 -16.92 6.15
CA LEU A 219 -11.77 -16.61 5.40
C LEU A 219 -11.44 -16.17 3.96
N ASP A 220 -10.39 -15.37 3.74
CA ASP A 220 -9.96 -14.93 2.42
C ASP A 220 -9.73 -16.11 1.47
N LYS A 221 -9.17 -17.21 1.96
CA LYS A 221 -9.01 -18.44 1.19
C LYS A 221 -10.35 -19.11 0.85
N ILE A 222 -11.27 -19.17 1.82
CA ILE A 222 -12.60 -19.79 1.63
C ILE A 222 -13.40 -19.03 0.59
N ILE A 223 -13.38 -17.69 0.64
CA ILE A 223 -14.09 -16.84 -0.31
C ILE A 223 -13.30 -16.58 -1.60
N LEU A 224 -12.19 -17.31 -1.81
CA LEU A 224 -11.31 -17.19 -2.98
C LEU A 224 -10.84 -15.75 -3.24
N ASN A 225 -10.57 -14.99 -2.20
CA ASN A 225 -10.10 -13.60 -2.28
C ASN A 225 -10.99 -12.67 -3.13
N LYS A 226 -12.32 -12.90 -3.10
CA LYS A 226 -13.30 -12.12 -3.87
C LYS A 226 -13.71 -10.81 -3.22
N ILE A 227 -13.54 -10.68 -1.91
CA ILE A 227 -13.87 -9.49 -1.11
C ILE A 227 -12.78 -9.28 -0.08
N GLY A 228 -12.42 -7.99 0.17
CA GLY A 228 -11.44 -7.61 1.20
C GLY A 228 -11.29 -6.10 1.29
N LYS A 229 -10.76 -5.61 2.39
CA LYS A 229 -10.53 -4.18 2.62
C LYS A 229 -9.41 -3.64 1.73
N SER A 230 -8.52 -4.52 1.27
CA SER A 230 -7.38 -4.19 0.41
C SER A 230 -7.46 -4.94 -0.92
N LEU A 231 -7.00 -4.31 -1.98
CA LEU A 231 -6.82 -4.88 -3.31
C LEU A 231 -5.32 -4.96 -3.60
N PHE A 232 -4.85 -6.18 -3.86
CA PHE A 232 -3.47 -6.41 -4.29
C PHE A 232 -3.43 -6.67 -5.78
N ILE A 233 -2.49 -6.01 -6.47
CA ILE A 233 -2.33 -6.03 -7.91
C ILE A 233 -0.89 -6.40 -8.24
N ILE A 234 -0.73 -7.28 -9.22
CA ILE A 234 0.57 -7.66 -9.80
C ILE A 234 0.49 -7.39 -11.29
N ILE A 235 1.38 -6.55 -11.80
CA ILE A 235 1.54 -6.27 -13.23
C ILE A 235 2.86 -6.90 -13.67
N HIS A 236 2.81 -7.76 -14.69
CA HIS A 236 3.97 -8.45 -15.27
C HIS A 236 4.41 -7.77 -16.57
N LYS A 237 5.73 -7.66 -16.78
CA LYS A 237 6.32 -7.20 -18.06
C LYS A 237 6.67 -8.33 -18.97
#